data_bbea881016d1c4f6dcec6cf34159b686
#
_entry.id   bbea881016d1c4f6dcec6cf34159b686
#
_cell.length_a   1.000
_cell.length_b   1.000
_cell.length_c   1.000
_cell.angle_alpha   90.00
_cell.angle_beta   90.00
_cell.angle_gamma   90.00
#
_symmetry.space_group_name_H-M   'P 1'
#
loop_
_entity.id
_entity.type
_entity.pdbx_description
1 polymer ?
#
loop_
_entity_poly.entity_id
_entity_poly.type
_entity_poly.pdbx_seq_one_letter_code
_entity_poly.pdbx_strand_id
1 'polypeptide(L)'
;MEERDSESKKMESGDSDQPTDMELRLEDCELSGPLTSFVPGGRVLLVDAKGHEAFIKLRVGGQSHMHVGYILHDELLGKPDGYLYTTNTGEQLVAMIPGLDDTVLKMPRGAQVIYPKDIGAILIQADIFPGAKVLEAGVGSGAMSMALVRAGAHVTGYELRADFAEIAVKNVGMLARRGSQGSYRVVLRDIYEGIIETGYDRVILDLPEPWQVVPHLASALVSGARVCAYQTSINQVAEFKHSLDRAGFSTVRTVELLERGWYISGRAVRPDHRMVAHTGFLTSARFVPTLSRIARRTREASDVG
;
A
#
# COMPACT_ATOMS: atom_id res chain seq x y z
N MET A 1 -35.77 -64.90 -27.34
CA MET A 1 -36.02 -63.85 -28.32
C MET A 1 -36.29 -62.59 -27.52
N GLU A 2 -35.21 -61.96 -27.11
CA GLU A 2 -35.16 -60.61 -26.46
C GLU A 2 -33.75 -60.06 -26.65
N GLU A 3 -33.68 -59.03 -27.46
CA GLU A 3 -32.51 -58.21 -27.69
C GLU A 3 -32.24 -57.34 -26.46
N ARG A 4 -30.96 -57.32 -26.01
CA ARG A 4 -30.51 -56.35 -25.00
C ARG A 4 -29.58 -55.38 -25.69
N ASP A 5 -30.07 -54.16 -25.88
CA ASP A 5 -29.27 -53.00 -26.24
C ASP A 5 -28.32 -52.63 -25.12
N SER A 6 -27.04 -52.51 -25.45
CA SER A 6 -25.99 -52.05 -24.60
C SER A 6 -25.73 -50.56 -24.89
N GLU A 7 -26.30 -49.68 -24.10
CA GLU A 7 -25.92 -48.23 -24.11
C GLU A 7 -24.54 -48.04 -23.48
N SER A 8 -23.63 -47.59 -24.28
CA SER A 8 -22.31 -47.10 -23.87
C SER A 8 -22.43 -45.67 -23.31
N LYS A 9 -22.38 -45.52 -21.98
CA LYS A 9 -22.23 -44.22 -21.33
C LYS A 9 -20.83 -43.64 -21.66
N LYS A 10 -20.82 -42.56 -22.42
CA LYS A 10 -19.70 -41.65 -22.50
C LYS A 10 -19.49 -40.97 -21.14
N MET A 11 -18.32 -41.18 -20.51
CA MET A 11 -17.83 -40.37 -19.41
C MET A 11 -17.42 -39.02 -19.99
N GLU A 12 -18.18 -37.97 -19.68
CA GLU A 12 -17.73 -36.59 -19.85
C GLU A 12 -16.63 -36.33 -18.82
N SER A 13 -15.49 -35.88 -19.33
CA SER A 13 -14.33 -35.48 -18.58
C SER A 13 -14.66 -34.23 -17.75
N GLY A 14 -14.42 -34.33 -16.43
CA GLY A 14 -14.65 -33.28 -15.48
C GLY A 14 -13.96 -31.99 -15.83
N ASP A 15 -14.73 -30.96 -15.71
CA ASP A 15 -14.32 -29.55 -15.72
C ASP A 15 -13.33 -29.33 -14.57
N SER A 16 -12.13 -28.90 -14.91
CA SER A 16 -11.11 -28.55 -13.93
C SER A 16 -11.54 -27.23 -13.26
N ASP A 17 -12.06 -27.34 -12.07
CA ASP A 17 -12.36 -26.23 -11.16
C ASP A 17 -11.03 -25.56 -10.79
N GLN A 18 -10.54 -24.63 -11.62
CA GLN A 18 -9.50 -23.70 -11.22
C GLN A 18 -10.11 -22.70 -10.26
N PRO A 19 -9.52 -22.47 -9.09
CA PRO A 19 -10.03 -21.45 -8.18
C PRO A 19 -10.04 -20.11 -8.90
N THR A 20 -11.22 -19.54 -9.08
CA THR A 20 -11.39 -18.18 -9.62
C THR A 20 -10.76 -17.24 -8.63
N ASP A 21 -9.65 -16.58 -9.03
CA ASP A 21 -8.98 -15.59 -8.20
C ASP A 21 -10.00 -14.51 -7.79
N MET A 22 -10.26 -14.37 -6.49
CA MET A 22 -11.21 -13.38 -5.98
C MET A 22 -10.56 -12.00 -6.05
N GLU A 23 -11.25 -11.05 -6.67
CA GLU A 23 -10.78 -9.68 -6.86
C GLU A 23 -11.67 -8.70 -6.10
N LEU A 24 -11.04 -7.81 -5.33
CA LEU A 24 -11.71 -6.71 -4.62
C LEU A 24 -11.36 -5.38 -5.28
N ARG A 25 -12.36 -4.55 -5.59
CA ARG A 25 -12.20 -3.27 -6.27
C ARG A 25 -12.72 -2.09 -5.46
N LEU A 26 -12.20 -0.88 -5.74
CA LEU A 26 -12.65 0.37 -5.11
C LEU A 26 -14.12 0.70 -5.36
N GLU A 27 -14.69 0.24 -6.45
CA GLU A 27 -16.08 0.50 -6.85
C GLU A 27 -17.10 -0.05 -5.84
N ASP A 28 -16.68 -1.01 -5.01
CA ASP A 28 -17.48 -1.60 -3.93
C ASP A 28 -17.54 -0.71 -2.66
N CYS A 29 -16.88 0.45 -2.66
CA CYS A 29 -16.85 1.38 -1.53
C CYS A 29 -17.90 2.49 -1.67
N GLU A 30 -19.07 2.31 -1.08
CA GLU A 30 -20.12 3.31 -0.95
C GLU A 30 -19.77 4.46 0.01
N LEU A 31 -18.99 5.40 -0.43
CA LEU A 31 -18.85 6.64 0.32
C LEU A 31 -19.20 7.84 -0.58
N SER A 32 -20.30 8.53 -0.37
CA SER A 32 -20.75 9.72 -1.11
C SER A 32 -20.56 11.00 -0.30
N GLY A 33 -20.14 12.09 -0.93
CA GLY A 33 -20.07 13.42 -0.32
C GLY A 33 -18.93 14.30 -0.85
N PRO A 34 -19.01 15.63 -0.68
CA PRO A 34 -17.97 16.55 -1.10
C PRO A 34 -16.68 16.36 -0.28
N LEU A 35 -15.54 16.50 -0.94
CA LEU A 35 -14.20 16.27 -0.40
C LEU A 35 -13.73 17.30 0.63
N THR A 36 -14.53 18.34 0.87
CA THR A 36 -14.22 19.48 1.76
C THR A 36 -15.00 19.49 3.06
N SER A 37 -15.84 18.46 3.29
CA SER A 37 -16.66 18.35 4.49
C SER A 37 -16.59 16.96 5.10
N PHE A 38 -16.93 16.85 6.38
CA PHE A 38 -16.98 15.59 7.09
C PHE A 38 -18.18 14.75 6.66
N VAL A 39 -17.94 13.48 6.33
CA VAL A 39 -18.96 12.55 5.82
C VAL A 39 -19.10 11.32 6.72
N PRO A 40 -20.26 10.63 6.71
CA PRO A 40 -20.41 9.36 7.39
C PRO A 40 -19.34 8.35 6.96
N GLY A 41 -18.77 7.60 7.91
CA GLY A 41 -17.67 6.67 7.66
C GLY A 41 -16.31 7.33 7.51
N GLY A 42 -16.24 8.65 7.30
CA GLY A 42 -15.01 9.44 7.24
C GLY A 42 -14.28 9.47 8.60
N ARG A 43 -12.98 9.76 8.54
CA ARG A 43 -12.14 9.96 9.73
C ARG A 43 -11.94 11.44 9.98
N VAL A 44 -11.85 11.80 11.25
CA VAL A 44 -11.62 13.17 11.71
C VAL A 44 -10.49 13.16 12.73
N LEU A 45 -9.54 14.06 12.54
CA LEU A 45 -8.54 14.41 13.53
C LEU A 45 -9.07 15.58 14.36
N LEU A 46 -9.19 15.40 15.65
CA LEU A 46 -9.61 16.43 16.61
C LEU A 46 -8.40 16.86 17.40
N VAL A 47 -8.19 18.17 17.51
CA VAL A 47 -7.05 18.73 18.24
C VAL A 47 -7.55 19.78 19.24
N ASP A 48 -7.13 19.68 20.50
CA ASP A 48 -7.40 20.68 21.54
C ASP A 48 -6.36 21.82 21.55
N ALA A 49 -6.62 22.84 22.36
CA ALA A 49 -5.72 23.99 22.49
C ALA A 49 -4.32 23.65 23.06
N LYS A 50 -4.15 22.46 23.65
CA LYS A 50 -2.88 21.97 24.19
C LYS A 50 -2.14 21.08 23.19
N GLY A 51 -2.75 20.80 22.03
CA GLY A 51 -2.20 19.94 21.01
C GLY A 51 -2.44 18.43 21.24
N HIS A 52 -3.36 18.06 22.15
CA HIS A 52 -3.75 16.67 22.27
C HIS A 52 -4.66 16.29 21.11
N GLU A 53 -4.38 15.13 20.53
CA GLU A 53 -5.06 14.66 19.33
C GLU A 53 -5.96 13.45 19.62
N ALA A 54 -7.12 13.42 18.97
CA ALA A 54 -7.95 12.23 18.88
C ALA A 54 -8.32 11.95 17.43
N PHE A 55 -8.34 10.68 17.08
CA PHE A 55 -8.65 10.19 15.74
C PHE A 55 -9.92 9.35 15.81
N ILE A 56 -11.00 9.86 15.26
CA ILE A 56 -12.31 9.24 15.34
C ILE A 56 -12.85 8.89 13.95
N LYS A 57 -13.75 7.89 13.89
CA LYS A 57 -14.51 7.55 12.69
C LYS A 57 -15.96 7.98 12.88
N LEU A 58 -16.46 8.84 12.00
CA LEU A 58 -17.82 9.36 12.07
C LEU A 58 -18.85 8.29 11.72
N ARG A 59 -19.96 8.31 12.48
CA ARG A 59 -21.15 7.46 12.25
C ARG A 59 -22.39 8.31 12.51
N VAL A 60 -23.42 8.15 11.68
CA VAL A 60 -24.73 8.79 11.93
C VAL A 60 -25.25 8.32 13.28
N GLY A 61 -25.70 9.25 14.12
CA GLY A 61 -26.14 8.98 15.48
C GLY A 61 -25.01 8.56 16.44
N GLY A 62 -23.74 8.66 16.01
CA GLY A 62 -22.59 8.23 16.79
C GLY A 62 -22.12 9.25 17.83
N GLN A 63 -21.34 8.76 18.79
CA GLN A 63 -20.68 9.56 19.80
C GLN A 63 -19.27 9.02 20.08
N SER A 64 -18.33 9.92 20.33
CA SER A 64 -16.96 9.59 20.78
C SER A 64 -16.64 10.30 22.07
N HIS A 65 -15.93 9.61 22.98
CA HIS A 65 -15.48 10.15 24.26
C HIS A 65 -14.00 10.54 24.20
N MET A 66 -13.70 11.70 24.75
CA MET A 66 -12.35 12.20 24.94
C MET A 66 -12.16 12.62 26.39
N HIS A 67 -10.92 12.92 26.77
CA HIS A 67 -10.60 13.49 28.11
C HIS A 67 -11.25 14.86 28.39
N VAL A 68 -11.68 15.55 27.33
CA VAL A 68 -12.34 16.86 27.36
C VAL A 68 -13.87 16.77 27.12
N GLY A 69 -14.47 15.62 27.32
CA GLY A 69 -15.92 15.42 27.15
C GLY A 69 -16.26 14.48 26.01
N TYR A 70 -17.49 14.54 25.52
CA TYR A 70 -17.95 13.76 24.37
C TYR A 70 -18.24 14.64 23.17
N ILE A 71 -18.16 14.03 22.01
CA ILE A 71 -18.42 14.63 20.70
C ILE A 71 -19.56 13.89 20.05
N LEU A 72 -20.61 14.62 19.62
CA LEU A 72 -21.68 14.08 18.80
C LEU A 72 -21.27 14.11 17.34
N HIS A 73 -21.28 12.97 16.68
CA HIS A 73 -20.81 12.87 15.30
C HIS A 73 -21.70 13.65 14.33
N ASP A 74 -23.01 13.69 14.58
CA ASP A 74 -23.97 14.41 13.74
C ASP A 74 -23.72 15.91 13.69
N GLU A 75 -23.11 16.48 14.73
CA GLU A 75 -22.74 17.90 14.76
C GLU A 75 -21.51 18.21 13.90
N LEU A 76 -20.70 17.20 13.58
CA LEU A 76 -19.56 17.30 12.68
C LEU A 76 -19.93 17.01 11.23
N LEU A 77 -20.92 16.13 10.99
CA LEU A 77 -21.31 15.75 9.64
C LEU A 77 -21.74 16.98 8.81
N GLY A 78 -21.18 17.09 7.59
CA GLY A 78 -21.41 18.21 6.68
C GLY A 78 -20.60 19.48 7.02
N LYS A 79 -19.91 19.55 8.15
CA LYS A 79 -19.05 20.71 8.49
C LYS A 79 -17.76 20.68 7.66
N PRO A 80 -17.17 21.86 7.39
CA PRO A 80 -15.93 21.97 6.63
C PRO A 80 -14.70 21.53 7.45
N ASP A 81 -13.60 21.28 6.75
CA ASP A 81 -12.27 21.10 7.33
C ASP A 81 -11.87 22.35 8.15
N GLY A 82 -11.25 22.13 9.31
CA GLY A 82 -10.90 23.20 10.26
C GLY A 82 -12.08 23.71 11.12
N TYR A 83 -13.18 22.97 11.17
CA TYR A 83 -14.35 23.35 11.96
C TYR A 83 -14.06 23.38 13.46
N LEU A 84 -14.45 24.49 14.14
CA LEU A 84 -14.33 24.64 15.58
C LEU A 84 -15.55 23.99 16.25
N TYR A 85 -15.30 22.90 16.96
CA TYR A 85 -16.30 22.14 17.71
C TYR A 85 -16.22 22.48 19.20
N THR A 86 -17.36 22.60 19.88
CA THR A 86 -17.44 22.78 21.33
C THR A 86 -18.00 21.51 21.95
N THR A 87 -17.25 20.90 22.87
CA THR A 87 -17.69 19.69 23.58
C THR A 87 -18.81 20.00 24.60
N ASN A 88 -19.44 18.97 25.14
CA ASN A 88 -20.45 19.10 26.19
C ASN A 88 -19.92 19.74 27.50
N THR A 89 -18.61 19.80 27.71
CA THR A 89 -17.94 20.43 28.84
C THR A 89 -17.53 21.88 28.56
N GLY A 90 -17.77 22.37 27.32
CA GLY A 90 -17.41 23.74 26.89
C GLY A 90 -15.99 23.86 26.31
N GLU A 91 -15.23 22.78 26.25
CA GLU A 91 -13.89 22.80 25.65
C GLU A 91 -13.95 22.84 24.11
N GLN A 92 -13.03 23.59 23.52
CA GLN A 92 -12.98 23.78 22.09
C GLN A 92 -11.96 22.83 21.43
N LEU A 93 -12.38 22.23 20.32
CA LEU A 93 -11.58 21.35 19.49
C LEU A 93 -11.60 21.83 18.04
N VAL A 94 -10.49 21.75 17.34
CA VAL A 94 -10.47 21.90 15.89
C VAL A 94 -10.63 20.53 15.25
N ALA A 95 -11.66 20.38 14.42
CA ALA A 95 -11.91 19.19 13.66
C ALA A 95 -11.29 19.33 12.27
N MET A 96 -10.41 18.40 11.90
CA MET A 96 -9.68 18.40 10.63
C MET A 96 -9.86 17.09 9.89
N ILE A 97 -9.84 17.16 8.56
CA ILE A 97 -9.74 15.98 7.71
C ILE A 97 -8.29 15.50 7.75
N PRO A 98 -8.01 14.26 8.23
CA PRO A 98 -6.64 13.80 8.44
C PRO A 98 -5.87 13.72 7.13
N GLY A 99 -4.58 14.02 7.18
CA GLY A 99 -3.63 13.80 6.12
C GLY A 99 -3.35 12.31 5.88
N LEU A 100 -2.49 12.01 4.89
CA LEU A 100 -2.05 10.65 4.64
C LEU A 100 -1.19 10.10 5.79
N ASP A 101 -0.30 10.92 6.30
CA ASP A 101 0.56 10.63 7.45
C ASP A 101 -0.24 10.34 8.73
N ASP A 102 -1.21 11.20 9.07
CA ASP A 102 -2.13 10.95 10.20
C ASP A 102 -2.86 9.63 10.03
N THR A 103 -3.34 9.37 8.81
CA THR A 103 -4.11 8.17 8.52
C THR A 103 -3.24 6.92 8.66
N VAL A 104 -2.04 6.90 8.09
CA VAL A 104 -1.10 5.77 8.18
C VAL A 104 -0.69 5.50 9.62
N LEU A 105 -0.43 6.56 10.41
CA LEU A 105 0.03 6.41 11.79
C LEU A 105 -1.09 6.01 12.76
N LYS A 106 -2.34 6.43 12.50
CA LYS A 106 -3.47 6.29 13.45
C LYS A 106 -4.56 5.31 13.00
N MET A 107 -4.48 4.75 11.77
CA MET A 107 -5.45 3.76 11.32
C MET A 107 -5.39 2.47 12.15
N PRO A 108 -6.50 1.74 12.30
CA PRO A 108 -6.49 0.40 12.88
C PRO A 108 -5.54 -0.50 12.07
N ARG A 109 -4.62 -1.17 12.76
CA ARG A 109 -3.58 -2.02 12.15
C ARG A 109 -3.73 -3.45 12.63
N GLY A 110 -3.72 -4.38 11.70
CA GLY A 110 -3.53 -5.80 11.99
C GLY A 110 -2.07 -6.23 11.80
N ALA A 111 -1.25 -5.40 11.13
CA ALA A 111 0.16 -5.65 10.84
C ALA A 111 1.01 -4.37 10.99
N GLN A 112 2.32 -4.53 10.97
CA GLN A 112 3.27 -3.42 10.83
C GLN A 112 3.02 -2.72 9.49
N VAL A 113 3.08 -1.39 9.49
CA VAL A 113 2.94 -0.58 8.27
C VAL A 113 4.26 0.09 7.92
N ILE A 114 4.48 0.35 6.64
CA ILE A 114 5.58 1.21 6.20
C ILE A 114 5.33 2.62 6.73
N TYR A 115 6.34 3.22 7.37
CA TYR A 115 6.24 4.56 7.94
C TYR A 115 6.14 5.65 6.86
N PRO A 116 5.49 6.79 7.14
CA PRO A 116 5.33 7.89 6.17
C PRO A 116 6.63 8.36 5.54
N LYS A 117 7.73 8.43 6.30
CA LYS A 117 9.07 8.80 5.78
C LYS A 117 9.56 7.83 4.70
N ASP A 118 9.30 6.54 4.89
CA ASP A 118 9.70 5.49 3.95
C ASP A 118 8.76 5.46 2.75
N ILE A 119 7.44 5.64 2.96
CA ILE A 119 6.45 5.78 1.88
C ILE A 119 6.82 6.92 0.94
N GLY A 120 7.16 8.10 1.47
CA GLY A 120 7.61 9.25 0.66
C GLY A 120 8.84 8.93 -0.17
N ALA A 121 9.81 8.25 0.41
CA ALA A 121 11.02 7.82 -0.28
C ALA A 121 10.75 6.76 -1.35
N ILE A 122 9.85 5.80 -1.09
CA ILE A 122 9.43 4.79 -2.06
C ILE A 122 8.79 5.45 -3.28
N LEU A 123 7.87 6.41 -3.08
CA LEU A 123 7.24 7.13 -4.20
C LEU A 123 8.28 7.76 -5.14
N ILE A 124 9.34 8.35 -4.58
CA ILE A 124 10.41 8.99 -5.36
C ILE A 124 11.35 7.94 -5.97
N GLN A 125 11.81 6.95 -5.21
CA GLN A 125 12.77 5.96 -5.70
C GLN A 125 12.16 5.04 -6.75
N ALA A 126 10.90 4.66 -6.58
CA ALA A 126 10.14 3.93 -7.59
C ALA A 126 9.66 4.82 -8.75
N ASP A 127 9.78 6.16 -8.62
CA ASP A 127 9.35 7.11 -9.65
C ASP A 127 7.86 6.93 -9.99
N ILE A 128 7.03 7.00 -8.95
CA ILE A 128 5.57 6.88 -9.09
C ILE A 128 5.02 8.17 -9.69
N PHE A 129 4.19 8.04 -10.73
CA PHE A 129 3.59 9.16 -11.46
C PHE A 129 2.11 8.86 -11.79
N PRO A 130 1.30 9.89 -12.11
CA PRO A 130 -0.07 9.69 -12.53
C PRO A 130 -0.17 8.81 -13.77
N GLY A 131 -1.00 7.75 -13.70
CA GLY A 131 -1.16 6.77 -14.77
C GLY A 131 -0.14 5.61 -14.75
N ALA A 132 0.84 5.59 -13.85
CA ALA A 132 1.75 4.45 -13.70
C ALA A 132 0.98 3.17 -13.38
N LYS A 133 1.29 2.08 -14.06
CA LYS A 133 0.75 0.75 -13.77
C LYS A 133 1.61 0.05 -12.72
N VAL A 134 1.10 -0.02 -11.49
CA VAL A 134 1.86 -0.47 -10.32
C VAL A 134 1.41 -1.86 -9.88
N LEU A 135 2.37 -2.76 -9.71
CA LEU A 135 2.21 -4.00 -8.96
C LEU A 135 2.65 -3.75 -7.51
N GLU A 136 1.75 -3.95 -6.56
CA GLU A 136 2.05 -3.94 -5.13
C GLU A 136 1.88 -5.36 -4.58
N ALA A 137 2.80 -5.84 -3.75
CA ALA A 137 2.65 -7.12 -3.07
C ALA A 137 2.98 -7.00 -1.59
N GLY A 138 2.13 -7.65 -0.77
CA GLY A 138 2.10 -7.41 0.66
C GLY A 138 1.29 -6.15 0.99
N VAL A 139 0.04 -6.11 0.54
CA VAL A 139 -0.85 -4.96 0.67
C VAL A 139 -1.12 -4.60 2.14
N GLY A 140 -1.27 -5.60 3.01
CA GLY A 140 -1.56 -5.41 4.40
C GLY A 140 -2.80 -4.54 4.64
N SER A 141 -2.68 -3.51 5.47
CA SER A 141 -3.79 -2.57 5.72
C SER A 141 -3.93 -1.46 4.68
N GLY A 142 -3.16 -1.47 3.59
CA GLY A 142 -3.25 -0.52 2.48
C GLY A 142 -2.52 0.80 2.69
N ALA A 143 -1.54 0.87 3.60
CA ALA A 143 -0.78 2.10 3.85
C ALA A 143 -0.04 2.59 2.61
N MET A 144 0.70 1.71 1.96
CA MET A 144 1.42 2.02 0.72
C MET A 144 0.44 2.22 -0.44
N SER A 145 -0.58 1.35 -0.56
CA SER A 145 -1.64 1.46 -1.57
C SER A 145 -2.30 2.84 -1.58
N MET A 146 -2.62 3.40 -0.39
CA MET A 146 -3.19 4.75 -0.26
C MET A 146 -2.29 5.81 -0.87
N ALA A 147 -1.00 5.73 -0.67
CA ALA A 147 -0.02 6.68 -1.21
C ALA A 147 0.09 6.55 -2.74
N LEU A 148 0.14 5.33 -3.25
CA LEU A 148 0.23 5.04 -4.68
C LEU A 148 -1.00 5.56 -5.44
N VAL A 149 -2.20 5.24 -4.95
CA VAL A 149 -3.46 5.70 -5.56
C VAL A 149 -3.60 7.21 -5.49
N ARG A 150 -3.22 7.82 -4.36
CA ARG A 150 -3.21 9.28 -4.21
C ARG A 150 -2.24 9.97 -5.16
N ALA A 151 -1.12 9.32 -5.50
CA ALA A 151 -0.19 9.79 -6.53
C ALA A 151 -0.71 9.61 -7.96
N GLY A 152 -1.92 9.06 -8.14
CA GLY A 152 -2.56 8.86 -9.44
C GLY A 152 -2.20 7.56 -10.15
N ALA A 153 -1.57 6.62 -9.47
CA ALA A 153 -1.20 5.34 -10.05
C ALA A 153 -2.40 4.37 -10.17
N HIS A 154 -2.34 3.48 -11.15
CA HIS A 154 -3.24 2.33 -11.29
C HIS A 154 -2.60 1.12 -10.59
N VAL A 155 -3.13 0.74 -9.44
CA VAL A 155 -2.52 -0.24 -8.55
C VAL A 155 -3.25 -1.57 -8.61
N THR A 156 -2.49 -2.64 -8.87
CA THR A 156 -2.90 -4.03 -8.64
C THR A 156 -2.14 -4.55 -7.42
N GLY A 157 -2.83 -4.72 -6.31
CA GLY A 157 -2.29 -5.29 -5.09
C GLY A 157 -2.43 -6.81 -5.09
N TYR A 158 -1.42 -7.52 -4.59
CA TYR A 158 -1.46 -8.94 -4.27
C TYR A 158 -1.44 -9.12 -2.76
N GLU A 159 -2.43 -9.82 -2.23
CA GLU A 159 -2.57 -10.12 -0.80
C GLU A 159 -3.06 -11.55 -0.62
N LEU A 160 -2.45 -12.26 0.31
CA LEU A 160 -2.83 -13.64 0.61
C LEU A 160 -4.06 -13.72 1.53
N ARG A 161 -4.22 -12.72 2.39
CA ARG A 161 -5.23 -12.69 3.45
C ARG A 161 -6.42 -11.83 3.05
N ALA A 162 -7.60 -12.44 2.95
CA ALA A 162 -8.83 -11.77 2.57
C ALA A 162 -9.22 -10.64 3.55
N ASP A 163 -9.01 -10.84 4.87
CA ASP A 163 -9.29 -9.84 5.89
C ASP A 163 -8.46 -8.57 5.72
N PHE A 164 -7.18 -8.68 5.34
CA PHE A 164 -6.33 -7.52 5.02
C PHE A 164 -6.75 -6.85 3.72
N ALA A 165 -7.05 -7.62 2.68
CA ALA A 165 -7.50 -7.07 1.40
C ALA A 165 -8.76 -6.22 1.57
N GLU A 166 -9.75 -6.67 2.34
CA GLU A 166 -10.96 -5.89 2.65
C GLU A 166 -10.64 -4.60 3.42
N ILE A 167 -9.73 -4.66 4.41
CA ILE A 167 -9.29 -3.50 5.17
C ILE A 167 -8.60 -2.51 4.24
N ALA A 168 -7.72 -2.98 3.35
CA ALA A 168 -6.99 -2.14 2.40
C ALA A 168 -7.95 -1.42 1.43
N VAL A 169 -8.89 -2.14 0.80
CA VAL A 169 -9.89 -1.54 -0.10
C VAL A 169 -10.69 -0.45 0.62
N LYS A 170 -11.13 -0.69 1.86
CA LYS A 170 -11.83 0.32 2.68
C LYS A 170 -10.97 1.53 2.99
N ASN A 171 -9.70 1.31 3.36
CA ASN A 171 -8.78 2.39 3.70
C ASN A 171 -8.43 3.24 2.48
N VAL A 172 -8.11 2.60 1.35
CA VAL A 172 -7.81 3.29 0.09
C VAL A 172 -9.04 4.06 -0.41
N GLY A 173 -10.23 3.46 -0.37
CA GLY A 173 -11.48 4.11 -0.76
C GLY A 173 -11.78 5.39 0.00
N MET A 174 -11.39 5.49 1.27
CA MET A 174 -11.56 6.72 2.06
C MET A 174 -10.66 7.87 1.60
N LEU A 175 -9.46 7.58 1.07
CA LEU A 175 -8.51 8.61 0.61
C LEU A 175 -8.62 8.90 -0.89
N ALA A 176 -8.98 7.93 -1.71
CA ALA A 176 -9.15 8.08 -3.16
C ALA A 176 -10.13 9.19 -3.55
N ARG A 177 -11.06 9.55 -2.67
CA ARG A 177 -12.05 10.59 -2.89
C ARG A 177 -11.53 12.01 -2.99
N ARG A 178 -10.29 12.25 -2.58
CA ARG A 178 -9.68 13.59 -2.71
C ARG A 178 -9.18 13.89 -4.13
N GLY A 179 -9.87 13.36 -5.16
CA GLY A 179 -9.58 13.66 -6.56
C GLY A 179 -8.42 12.86 -7.14
N SER A 180 -8.11 11.70 -6.58
CA SER A 180 -7.15 10.80 -7.18
C SER A 180 -7.72 10.24 -8.49
N GLN A 181 -6.94 10.30 -9.56
CA GLN A 181 -7.27 9.70 -10.86
C GLN A 181 -6.79 8.24 -10.96
N GLY A 182 -6.19 7.73 -9.89
CA GLY A 182 -5.72 6.35 -9.80
C GLY A 182 -6.85 5.35 -9.63
N SER A 183 -6.57 4.09 -9.92
CA SER A 183 -7.46 2.96 -9.66
C SER A 183 -6.79 1.97 -8.71
N TYR A 184 -7.62 1.19 -8.01
CA TYR A 184 -7.13 0.19 -7.06
C TYR A 184 -7.94 -1.09 -7.12
N ARG A 185 -7.25 -2.21 -7.14
CA ARG A 185 -7.85 -3.54 -6.98
C ARG A 185 -6.86 -4.45 -6.25
N VAL A 186 -7.38 -5.44 -5.54
CA VAL A 186 -6.60 -6.45 -4.85
C VAL A 186 -6.95 -7.82 -5.39
N VAL A 187 -5.93 -8.58 -5.75
CA VAL A 187 -6.01 -9.98 -6.15
C VAL A 187 -5.66 -10.82 -4.92
N LEU A 188 -6.58 -11.67 -4.50
CA LEU A 188 -6.36 -12.63 -3.41
C LEU A 188 -5.59 -13.83 -3.95
N ARG A 189 -4.26 -13.74 -3.85
CA ARG A 189 -3.35 -14.78 -4.35
C ARG A 189 -2.00 -14.69 -3.69
N ASP A 190 -1.34 -15.83 -3.56
CA ASP A 190 0.08 -15.90 -3.24
C ASP A 190 0.91 -15.46 -4.46
N ILE A 191 1.59 -14.32 -4.34
CA ILE A 191 2.44 -13.78 -5.42
C ILE A 191 3.67 -14.66 -5.69
N TYR A 192 4.07 -15.48 -4.74
CA TYR A 192 5.17 -16.43 -4.92
C TYR A 192 4.83 -17.53 -5.94
N GLU A 193 3.56 -17.80 -6.19
CA GLU A 193 3.09 -18.71 -7.23
C GLU A 193 3.09 -18.09 -8.64
N GLY A 194 3.25 -16.77 -8.74
CA GLY A 194 3.36 -16.05 -10.01
C GLY A 194 2.50 -14.80 -10.10
N ILE A 195 2.70 -14.07 -11.20
CA ILE A 195 2.01 -12.82 -11.52
C ILE A 195 1.12 -13.07 -12.73
N ILE A 196 -0.19 -12.78 -12.60
CA ILE A 196 -1.18 -13.08 -13.65
C ILE A 196 -1.07 -12.11 -14.81
N GLU A 197 -0.89 -10.83 -14.51
CA GLU A 197 -0.90 -9.77 -15.53
C GLU A 197 0.48 -9.29 -15.90
N THR A 198 0.56 -8.59 -17.00
CA THR A 198 1.81 -8.07 -17.57
C THR A 198 1.73 -6.55 -17.83
N GLY A 199 2.88 -5.97 -18.16
CA GLY A 199 2.95 -4.55 -18.53
C GLY A 199 3.03 -3.61 -17.36
N TYR A 200 3.55 -4.05 -16.22
CA TYR A 200 3.77 -3.17 -15.07
C TYR A 200 5.00 -2.27 -15.27
N ASP A 201 4.81 -0.99 -14.95
CA ASP A 201 5.86 0.02 -14.96
C ASP A 201 6.66 0.03 -13.66
N ARG A 202 5.97 -0.25 -12.55
CA ARG A 202 6.48 -0.12 -11.18
C ARG A 202 6.09 -1.31 -10.33
N VAL A 203 6.97 -1.70 -9.43
CA VAL A 203 6.73 -2.80 -8.49
C VAL A 203 7.14 -2.35 -7.10
N ILE A 204 6.24 -2.53 -6.13
CA ILE A 204 6.49 -2.30 -4.72
C ILE A 204 6.28 -3.61 -3.97
N LEU A 205 7.30 -4.03 -3.21
CA LEU A 205 7.28 -5.29 -2.47
C LEU A 205 7.47 -5.01 -0.97
N ASP A 206 6.47 -5.37 -0.18
CA ASP A 206 6.53 -5.41 1.30
C ASP A 206 6.25 -6.84 1.76
N LEU A 207 7.22 -7.71 1.54
CA LEU A 207 7.12 -9.16 1.72
C LEU A 207 8.27 -9.68 2.57
N PRO A 208 8.05 -10.79 3.31
CA PRO A 208 9.13 -11.45 4.06
C PRO A 208 10.28 -11.92 3.17
N GLU A 209 9.98 -12.39 1.96
CA GLU A 209 10.94 -13.02 1.04
C GLU A 209 10.80 -12.47 -0.39
N PRO A 210 11.05 -11.15 -0.61
CA PRO A 210 10.81 -10.50 -1.91
C PRO A 210 11.65 -11.11 -3.05
N TRP A 211 12.75 -11.81 -2.75
CA TRP A 211 13.56 -12.49 -3.76
C TRP A 211 12.83 -13.61 -4.47
N GLN A 212 11.81 -14.23 -3.85
CA GLN A 212 11.00 -15.27 -4.47
C GLN A 212 10.11 -14.74 -5.61
N VAL A 213 9.75 -13.45 -5.56
CA VAL A 213 8.95 -12.82 -6.63
C VAL A 213 9.79 -12.49 -7.86
N VAL A 214 11.10 -12.27 -7.68
CA VAL A 214 11.99 -11.78 -8.75
C VAL A 214 11.95 -12.63 -10.05
N PRO A 215 11.93 -13.97 -10.00
CA PRO A 215 11.82 -14.80 -11.21
C PRO A 215 10.55 -14.51 -12.04
N HIS A 216 9.45 -14.14 -11.39
CA HIS A 216 8.17 -13.85 -12.03
C HIS A 216 8.10 -12.44 -12.64
N LEU A 217 8.94 -11.51 -12.15
CA LEU A 217 8.94 -10.13 -12.63
C LEU A 217 9.36 -10.00 -14.10
N ALA A 218 10.26 -10.86 -14.58
CA ALA A 218 10.79 -10.75 -15.94
C ALA A 218 9.73 -10.85 -17.04
N SER A 219 8.66 -11.61 -16.82
CA SER A 219 7.52 -11.74 -17.74
C SER A 219 6.44 -10.68 -17.53
N ALA A 220 6.40 -10.08 -16.34
CA ALA A 220 5.35 -9.14 -15.96
C ALA A 220 5.71 -7.67 -16.23
N LEU A 221 7.00 -7.35 -16.34
CA LEU A 221 7.49 -5.98 -16.42
C LEU A 221 7.75 -5.49 -17.84
N VAL A 222 7.51 -4.20 -18.05
CA VAL A 222 8.05 -3.50 -19.23
C VAL A 222 9.55 -3.24 -19.05
N SER A 223 10.29 -3.11 -20.16
CA SER A 223 11.70 -2.72 -20.09
C SER A 223 11.83 -1.31 -19.49
N GLY A 224 12.77 -1.15 -18.56
CA GLY A 224 12.94 0.11 -17.81
C GLY A 224 12.09 0.22 -16.56
N ALA A 225 11.21 -0.74 -16.29
CA ALA A 225 10.41 -0.78 -15.06
C ALA A 225 11.28 -0.69 -13.81
N ARG A 226 10.73 -0.09 -12.74
CA ARG A 226 11.42 0.01 -11.45
C ARG A 226 10.80 -0.91 -10.42
N VAL A 227 11.63 -1.54 -9.62
CA VAL A 227 11.24 -2.27 -8.42
C VAL A 227 11.76 -1.54 -7.19
N CYS A 228 10.97 -1.50 -6.12
CA CYS A 228 11.38 -1.06 -4.80
C CYS A 228 10.84 -2.05 -3.76
N ALA A 229 11.73 -2.63 -2.95
CA ALA A 229 11.35 -3.50 -1.85
C ALA A 229 11.64 -2.81 -0.51
N TYR A 230 10.68 -2.90 0.41
CA TYR A 230 10.84 -2.57 1.81
C TYR A 230 11.21 -3.85 2.59
N GLN A 231 12.28 -3.79 3.37
CA GLN A 231 12.85 -4.95 4.03
C GLN A 231 13.31 -4.58 5.44
N THR A 232 12.98 -5.39 6.43
CA THR A 232 13.30 -5.12 7.84
C THR A 232 14.66 -5.67 8.28
N SER A 233 15.32 -6.48 7.43
CA SER A 233 16.60 -7.12 7.74
C SER A 233 17.61 -6.93 6.62
N ILE A 234 18.86 -6.68 6.99
CA ILE A 234 19.98 -6.58 6.03
C ILE A 234 20.25 -7.93 5.31
N ASN A 235 19.93 -9.04 5.94
CA ASN A 235 20.04 -10.36 5.31
C ASN A 235 19.03 -10.51 4.17
N GLN A 236 17.77 -10.03 4.35
CA GLN A 236 16.78 -9.98 3.28
C GLN A 236 17.25 -9.12 2.12
N VAL A 237 17.88 -7.97 2.41
CA VAL A 237 18.49 -7.08 1.41
C VAL A 237 19.53 -7.83 0.57
N ALA A 238 20.43 -8.59 1.21
CA ALA A 238 21.47 -9.33 0.51
C ALA A 238 20.86 -10.39 -0.43
N GLU A 239 19.90 -11.18 0.02
CA GLU A 239 19.22 -12.20 -0.78
C GLU A 239 18.46 -11.58 -1.96
N PHE A 240 17.73 -10.49 -1.70
CA PHE A 240 17.00 -9.79 -2.75
C PHE A 240 17.95 -9.23 -3.81
N LYS A 241 19.05 -8.58 -3.39
CA LYS A 241 20.08 -8.09 -4.32
C LYS A 241 20.65 -9.21 -5.17
N HIS A 242 21.02 -10.34 -4.58
CA HIS A 242 21.52 -11.49 -5.32
C HIS A 242 20.52 -12.03 -6.36
N SER A 243 19.24 -12.02 -6.01
CA SER A 243 18.18 -12.43 -6.93
C SER A 243 18.03 -11.44 -8.11
N LEU A 244 18.06 -10.13 -7.82
CA LEU A 244 17.99 -9.07 -8.84
C LEU A 244 19.18 -9.15 -9.83
N ASP A 245 20.41 -9.35 -9.32
CA ASP A 245 21.63 -9.44 -10.15
C ASP A 245 21.55 -10.58 -11.18
N ARG A 246 20.83 -11.67 -10.83
CA ARG A 246 20.63 -12.83 -11.73
C ARG A 246 19.50 -12.67 -12.73
N ALA A 247 18.53 -11.76 -12.45
CA ALA A 247 17.29 -11.64 -13.21
C ALA A 247 17.25 -10.47 -14.20
N GLY A 248 18.40 -9.84 -14.49
CA GLY A 248 18.48 -8.75 -15.47
C GLY A 248 18.12 -7.38 -14.94
N PHE A 249 18.18 -7.19 -13.63
CA PHE A 249 18.06 -5.89 -13.01
C PHE A 249 19.41 -5.20 -12.91
N SER A 250 19.39 -3.86 -12.92
CA SER A 250 20.57 -3.01 -12.83
C SER A 250 20.34 -1.84 -11.88
N THR A 251 21.38 -1.06 -11.64
CA THR A 251 21.32 0.12 -10.76
C THR A 251 20.75 -0.18 -9.37
N VAL A 252 21.08 -1.36 -8.84
CA VAL A 252 20.60 -1.77 -7.50
C VAL A 252 21.18 -0.84 -6.45
N ARG A 253 20.30 -0.23 -5.68
CA ARG A 253 20.65 0.69 -4.60
C ARG A 253 19.83 0.36 -3.36
N THR A 254 20.50 0.24 -2.22
CA THR A 254 19.85 0.09 -0.91
C THR A 254 20.13 1.33 -0.06
N VAL A 255 19.11 1.80 0.64
CA VAL A 255 19.22 2.91 1.59
C VAL A 255 18.41 2.59 2.85
N GLU A 256 18.80 3.19 3.95
CA GLU A 256 18.05 3.30 5.18
C GLU A 256 17.80 4.80 5.44
N LEU A 257 16.58 5.15 5.88
CA LEU A 257 16.23 6.53 6.17
C LEU A 257 16.07 6.74 7.67
N LEU A 258 16.74 7.78 8.18
CA LEU A 258 16.63 8.21 9.57
C LEU A 258 15.92 9.55 9.61
N GLU A 259 14.82 9.63 10.37
CA GLU A 259 14.07 10.85 10.59
C GLU A 259 14.28 11.32 12.04
N ARG A 260 14.68 12.57 12.22
CA ARG A 260 14.90 13.16 13.52
C ARG A 260 14.01 14.35 13.73
N GLY A 261 13.05 14.23 14.66
CA GLY A 261 12.21 15.33 15.11
C GLY A 261 12.96 16.33 15.99
N TRP A 262 12.43 17.55 16.06
CA TRP A 262 12.92 18.61 16.90
C TRP A 262 11.80 19.19 17.75
N TYR A 263 12.07 19.31 19.05
CA TYR A 263 11.21 20.02 19.98
C TYR A 263 11.58 21.50 19.99
N ILE A 264 10.62 22.36 19.69
CA ILE A 264 10.78 23.83 19.71
C ILE A 264 9.64 24.43 20.53
N SER A 265 9.98 25.03 21.69
CA SER A 265 9.01 25.71 22.54
C SER A 265 9.71 26.88 23.26
N GLY A 266 9.31 28.11 22.92
CA GLY A 266 9.96 29.32 23.41
C GLY A 266 11.46 29.34 23.10
N ARG A 267 12.31 29.37 24.14
CA ARG A 267 13.78 29.31 24.01
C ARG A 267 14.34 27.89 23.99
N ALA A 268 13.54 26.88 24.26
CA ALA A 268 13.97 25.50 24.26
C ALA A 268 13.95 24.94 22.83
N VAL A 269 15.12 24.72 22.24
CA VAL A 269 15.33 24.14 20.93
C VAL A 269 16.26 22.95 21.08
N ARG A 270 15.76 21.75 20.86
CA ARG A 270 16.52 20.50 20.99
C ARG A 270 15.95 19.39 20.13
N PRO A 271 16.71 18.36 19.79
CA PRO A 271 16.16 17.14 19.21
C PRO A 271 15.13 16.51 20.14
N ASP A 272 14.15 15.82 19.55
CA ASP A 272 13.22 15.02 20.34
C ASP A 272 13.98 13.95 21.14
N HIS A 273 13.46 13.62 22.32
CA HIS A 273 14.06 12.59 23.17
C HIS A 273 13.98 11.19 22.58
N ARG A 274 12.93 10.95 21.80
CA ARG A 274 12.71 9.65 21.14
C ARG A 274 12.89 9.80 19.65
N MET A 275 13.57 8.84 19.06
CA MET A 275 13.77 8.71 17.63
C MET A 275 13.56 7.23 17.26
N VAL A 276 12.73 6.97 16.27
CA VAL A 276 12.67 5.65 15.64
C VAL A 276 13.79 5.63 14.61
N ALA A 277 14.94 5.05 14.99
CA ALA A 277 16.12 5.06 14.14
C ALA A 277 15.96 4.09 12.96
N HIS A 278 15.64 2.81 13.26
CA HIS A 278 15.46 1.79 12.23
C HIS A 278 13.98 1.47 12.03
N THR A 279 13.54 1.51 10.78
CA THR A 279 12.22 1.04 10.34
C THR A 279 12.34 -0.05 9.30
N GLY A 280 13.24 0.10 8.35
CA GLY A 280 13.54 -0.84 7.30
C GLY A 280 14.52 -0.27 6.28
N PHE A 281 14.92 -1.11 5.35
CA PHE A 281 15.76 -0.79 4.21
C PHE A 281 14.90 -0.70 2.95
N LEU A 282 15.23 0.25 2.08
CA LEU A 282 14.63 0.38 0.76
C LEU A 282 15.65 -0.06 -0.29
N THR A 283 15.35 -1.15 -0.99
CA THR A 283 16.18 -1.61 -2.11
C THR A 283 15.46 -1.37 -3.41
N SER A 284 16.03 -0.52 -4.26
CA SER A 284 15.49 -0.19 -5.58
C SER A 284 16.39 -0.67 -6.71
N ALA A 285 15.78 -1.03 -7.85
CA ALA A 285 16.49 -1.45 -9.06
C ALA A 285 15.67 -1.15 -10.32
N ARG A 286 16.31 -1.25 -11.49
CA ARG A 286 15.67 -1.15 -12.80
C ARG A 286 15.75 -2.46 -13.57
N PHE A 287 14.66 -2.85 -14.21
CA PHE A 287 14.62 -4.00 -15.11
C PHE A 287 15.14 -3.61 -16.49
N VAL A 288 16.33 -4.09 -16.85
CA VAL A 288 17.00 -3.79 -18.11
C VAL A 288 17.52 -5.09 -18.74
N PRO A 289 16.64 -5.90 -19.34
CA PRO A 289 17.00 -7.23 -19.86
C PRO A 289 18.10 -7.20 -20.94
N THR A 290 18.27 -6.06 -21.61
CA THR A 290 19.33 -5.87 -22.61
C THR A 290 20.73 -5.89 -21.99
N LEU A 291 20.90 -5.37 -20.77
CA LEU A 291 22.21 -5.38 -20.10
C LEU A 291 22.66 -6.78 -19.72
N SER A 292 21.77 -7.65 -19.30
CA SER A 292 22.09 -9.05 -19.02
C SER A 292 22.53 -9.82 -20.27
N ARG A 293 21.98 -9.50 -21.46
CA ARG A 293 22.42 -10.05 -22.74
C ARG A 293 23.83 -9.58 -23.11
N ILE A 294 24.14 -8.30 -22.89
CA ILE A 294 25.49 -7.74 -23.13
C ILE A 294 26.50 -8.41 -22.19
N ALA A 295 26.22 -8.46 -20.89
CA ALA A 295 27.11 -9.07 -19.90
C ALA A 295 27.36 -10.56 -20.15
N ARG A 296 26.35 -11.31 -20.62
CA ARG A 296 26.51 -12.73 -21.00
C ARG A 296 27.43 -12.87 -22.21
N ARG A 297 27.24 -12.07 -23.27
CA ARG A 297 28.12 -12.08 -24.47
C ARG A 297 29.58 -11.72 -24.14
N THR A 298 29.79 -10.77 -23.22
CA THR A 298 31.15 -10.38 -22.81
C THR A 298 31.84 -11.50 -22.04
N ARG A 299 31.13 -12.24 -21.19
CA ARG A 299 31.70 -13.43 -20.51
C ARG A 299 32.00 -14.55 -21.47
N GLU A 300 31.08 -14.90 -22.35
CA GLU A 300 31.30 -15.92 -23.39
C GLU A 300 32.48 -15.59 -24.30
N ALA A 301 32.71 -14.30 -24.60
CA ALA A 301 33.89 -13.87 -25.39
C ALA A 301 35.21 -13.93 -24.61
N SER A 302 35.17 -13.75 -23.26
CA SER A 302 36.37 -13.89 -22.42
C SER A 302 36.75 -15.33 -22.09
N ASP A 303 35.80 -16.26 -22.16
CA ASP A 303 36.03 -17.68 -21.88
C ASP A 303 36.55 -18.46 -23.13
N VAL A 304 36.58 -17.81 -24.31
CA VAL A 304 37.03 -18.40 -25.59
C VAL A 304 38.41 -17.84 -26.01
N GLY A 305 38.99 -16.92 -25.27
CA GLY A 305 40.33 -16.36 -25.50
C GLY A 305 41.33 -16.82 -24.45
#